data_4d4183b97767addbd09a0c7d5105d04f
#
_entry.id   4d4183b97767addbd09a0c7d5105d04f
#
_cell.length_a   1.000
_cell.length_b   1.000
_cell.length_c   1.000
_cell.angle_alpha   90.00
_cell.angle_beta   90.00
_cell.angle_gamma   90.00
#
_symmetry.space_group_name_H-M   'P 1'
#
loop_
_entity.id
_entity.type
_entity.pdbx_description
1 polymer ?
#
loop_
_entity_poly.entity_id
_entity_poly.type
_entity_poly.pdbx_seq_one_letter_code
_entity_poly.pdbx_strand_id
1 'polypeptide(L)'
;YAKKGDEVIILDNLMRSKLFGSDKKSVEYNWNYLAKYPNITRIKGDVRNEEDILKAIKEGVDAVIHTAGQPGVPLSVRIPKEDFSINAFGTLNVLECLRQNCSDATFVYCSTNKVYGENVDKIPLEEKETRYIFNGVDGVSENMPIDHTGHTPYGASKYVGDLYTQEYGRIYGMKTCCFRMSCIYGRRQFGFEDQGWVAWFVIASLLNKPINIFGNGKQVRDMLFADDVVKAYDLFIKSRLKHEVFNIGGGPENTISLLEFLDILKEKTGNNMDMTFKDWRPSDQKVYISDISKVKEKLGWEPKISVRQGIQALMDWAKENKDLFK
;
A
#
# COMPACT_ATOMS: atom_id res chain seq x y z
N TYR A 1 3.75 3.22 16.47
CA TYR A 1 3.80 2.35 17.65
C TYR A 1 4.97 2.72 18.54
N ALA A 2 6.21 2.70 18.10
CA ALA A 2 7.38 3.04 18.95
C ALA A 2 7.23 4.39 19.69
N LYS A 3 6.67 5.42 19.04
CA LYS A 3 6.37 6.71 19.69
C LYS A 3 5.29 6.65 20.77
N LYS A 4 4.47 5.60 20.78
CA LYS A 4 3.47 5.35 21.83
C LYS A 4 4.04 4.55 22.99
N GLY A 5 5.29 4.08 22.90
CA GLY A 5 5.96 3.28 23.91
C GLY A 5 5.88 1.77 23.68
N ASP A 6 5.29 1.33 22.56
CA ASP A 6 5.24 -0.09 22.23
C ASP A 6 6.63 -0.59 21.84
N GLU A 7 6.97 -1.83 22.24
CA GLU A 7 8.14 -2.53 21.72
C GLU A 7 7.86 -2.98 20.29
N VAL A 8 8.74 -2.63 19.36
CA VAL A 8 8.54 -2.88 17.94
C VAL A 8 9.66 -3.73 17.36
N ILE A 9 9.33 -4.85 16.77
CA ILE A 9 10.28 -5.70 16.05
C ILE A 9 10.04 -5.53 14.56
N ILE A 10 11.09 -5.24 13.80
CA ILE A 10 11.03 -5.05 12.34
C ILE A 10 11.88 -6.13 11.68
N LEU A 11 11.24 -6.96 10.86
CA LEU A 11 11.89 -7.93 9.99
C LEU A 11 11.86 -7.39 8.55
N ASP A 12 13.02 -7.16 7.93
CA ASP A 12 13.13 -6.67 6.54
C ASP A 12 14.41 -7.23 5.88
N ASN A 13 14.29 -7.67 4.64
CA ASN A 13 15.44 -8.18 3.86
C ASN A 13 16.20 -7.09 3.10
N LEU A 14 15.71 -5.86 3.11
CA LEU A 14 16.25 -4.68 2.45
C LEU A 14 16.40 -4.83 0.91
N MET A 15 15.57 -5.69 0.30
CA MET A 15 15.67 -6.03 -1.13
C MET A 15 15.04 -4.99 -2.07
N ARG A 16 14.29 -4.00 -1.56
CA ARG A 16 13.55 -3.06 -2.42
C ARG A 16 14.43 -2.43 -3.50
N SER A 17 15.62 -1.96 -3.16
CA SER A 17 16.53 -1.35 -4.12
C SER A 17 17.03 -2.34 -5.19
N LYS A 18 17.29 -3.59 -4.81
CA LYS A 18 17.68 -4.65 -5.74
C LYS A 18 16.55 -5.03 -6.69
N LEU A 19 15.33 -5.18 -6.16
CA LEU A 19 14.14 -5.55 -6.95
C LEU A 19 13.83 -4.54 -8.03
N PHE A 20 13.99 -3.26 -7.74
CA PHE A 20 13.65 -2.17 -8.65
C PHE A 20 14.84 -1.54 -9.36
N GLY A 21 16.05 -2.05 -9.17
CA GLY A 21 17.26 -1.47 -9.78
C GLY A 21 17.53 -0.03 -9.33
N SER A 22 17.07 0.33 -8.13
CA SER A 22 17.18 1.69 -7.59
C SER A 22 18.37 1.85 -6.63
N ASP A 23 18.73 3.10 -6.31
CA ASP A 23 19.75 3.41 -5.33
C ASP A 23 19.38 2.83 -3.94
N LYS A 24 20.37 2.35 -3.22
CA LYS A 24 20.23 1.84 -1.84
C LYS A 24 19.88 2.95 -0.83
N LYS A 25 20.09 4.21 -1.15
CA LYS A 25 19.85 5.36 -0.25
C LYS A 25 18.49 5.33 0.43
N SER A 26 17.43 4.96 -0.31
CA SER A 26 16.06 4.93 0.22
C SER A 26 15.89 3.89 1.33
N VAL A 27 16.46 2.70 1.12
CA VAL A 27 16.38 1.58 2.08
C VAL A 27 17.24 1.89 3.30
N GLU A 28 18.47 2.36 3.10
CA GLU A 28 19.38 2.74 4.16
C GLU A 28 18.86 3.90 5.01
N TYR A 29 18.25 4.92 4.37
CA TYR A 29 17.64 6.04 5.10
C TYR A 29 16.56 5.56 6.06
N ASN A 30 15.58 4.78 5.56
CA ASN A 30 14.48 4.30 6.39
C ASN A 30 14.97 3.36 7.50
N TRP A 31 15.87 2.44 7.18
CA TRP A 31 16.47 1.52 8.14
C TRP A 31 17.21 2.27 9.27
N ASN A 32 18.00 3.29 8.93
CA ASN A 32 18.74 4.10 9.90
C ASN A 32 17.83 5.07 10.66
N TYR A 33 16.75 5.58 10.02
CA TYR A 33 15.75 6.38 10.71
C TYR A 33 15.09 5.60 11.86
N LEU A 34 14.79 4.33 11.66
CA LEU A 34 14.18 3.46 12.67
C LEU A 34 15.15 3.19 13.86
N ALA A 35 16.45 3.20 13.63
CA ALA A 35 17.45 3.03 14.69
C ALA A 35 17.45 4.13 15.76
N LYS A 36 16.80 5.26 15.48
CA LYS A 36 16.70 6.39 16.43
C LYS A 36 15.77 6.11 17.61
N TYR A 37 14.96 5.05 17.53
CA TYR A 37 14.02 4.67 18.58
C TYR A 37 14.58 3.51 19.39
N PRO A 38 14.80 3.67 20.72
CA PRO A 38 15.43 2.64 21.55
C PRO A 38 14.56 1.38 21.71
N ASN A 39 13.24 1.51 21.55
CA ASN A 39 12.27 0.42 21.62
C ASN A 39 11.97 -0.20 20.25
N ILE A 40 12.85 -0.03 19.25
CA ILE A 40 12.79 -0.73 17.98
C ILE A 40 13.93 -1.74 17.86
N THR A 41 13.60 -3.01 17.75
CA THR A 41 14.52 -4.08 17.36
C THR A 41 14.44 -4.30 15.85
N ARG A 42 15.57 -4.20 15.15
CA ARG A 42 15.64 -4.40 13.69
C ARG A 42 16.36 -5.72 13.40
N ILE A 43 15.69 -6.59 12.67
CA ILE A 43 16.20 -7.89 12.24
C ILE A 43 16.28 -7.89 10.72
N LYS A 44 17.48 -8.12 10.18
CA LYS A 44 17.65 -8.34 8.75
C LYS A 44 17.34 -9.80 8.44
N GLY A 45 16.25 -10.04 7.73
CA GLY A 45 15.80 -11.38 7.38
C GLY A 45 14.68 -11.35 6.35
N ASP A 46 14.32 -12.53 5.85
CA ASP A 46 13.37 -12.71 4.74
C ASP A 46 12.17 -13.55 5.19
N VAL A 47 10.96 -13.11 4.88
CA VAL A 47 9.72 -13.84 5.20
C VAL A 47 9.61 -15.20 4.48
N ARG A 48 10.44 -15.46 3.48
CA ARG A 48 10.55 -16.76 2.81
C ARG A 48 11.36 -17.77 3.64
N ASN A 49 12.06 -17.31 4.67
CA ASN A 49 12.83 -18.15 5.59
C ASN A 49 12.16 -18.15 6.98
N GLU A 50 11.65 -19.32 7.37
CA GLU A 50 10.98 -19.51 8.66
C GLU A 50 11.88 -19.18 9.86
N GLU A 51 13.18 -19.52 9.79
CA GLU A 51 14.11 -19.20 10.87
C GLU A 51 14.23 -17.69 11.14
N ASP A 52 14.12 -16.87 10.09
CA ASP A 52 14.17 -15.42 10.25
C ASP A 52 12.89 -14.88 10.89
N ILE A 53 11.73 -15.46 10.54
CA ILE A 53 10.45 -15.14 11.17
C ILE A 53 10.48 -15.54 12.64
N LEU A 54 10.94 -16.76 12.95
CA LEU A 54 11.03 -17.26 14.33
C LEU A 54 11.93 -16.40 15.21
N LYS A 55 13.04 -15.84 14.67
CA LYS A 55 13.87 -14.85 15.40
C LYS A 55 13.08 -13.61 15.79
N ALA A 56 12.14 -13.17 14.94
CA ALA A 56 11.33 -11.97 15.20
C ALA A 56 10.22 -12.21 16.24
N ILE A 57 9.71 -13.43 16.38
CA ILE A 57 8.58 -13.75 17.25
C ILE A 57 8.95 -14.59 18.49
N LYS A 58 10.22 -14.92 18.69
CA LYS A 58 10.70 -15.84 19.74
C LYS A 58 10.32 -15.47 21.18
N GLU A 59 10.20 -14.18 21.48
CA GLU A 59 9.80 -13.66 22.79
C GLU A 59 8.28 -13.49 22.93
N GLY A 60 7.52 -13.91 21.91
CA GLY A 60 6.09 -13.65 21.77
C GLY A 60 5.82 -12.28 21.15
N VAL A 61 4.67 -12.15 20.51
CA VAL A 61 4.18 -10.88 19.93
C VAL A 61 2.67 -10.76 20.12
N ASP A 62 2.18 -9.54 20.40
CA ASP A 62 0.74 -9.27 20.50
C ASP A 62 0.08 -9.08 19.13
N ALA A 63 0.84 -8.54 18.18
CA ALA A 63 0.33 -8.28 16.84
C ALA A 63 1.46 -8.30 15.80
N VAL A 64 1.12 -8.77 14.61
CA VAL A 64 1.97 -8.70 13.41
C VAL A 64 1.25 -7.89 12.34
N ILE A 65 1.90 -6.84 11.85
CA ILE A 65 1.46 -6.07 10.68
C ILE A 65 2.34 -6.51 9.51
N HIS A 66 1.78 -7.33 8.63
CA HIS A 66 2.51 -7.93 7.53
C HIS A 66 2.50 -7.03 6.30
N THR A 67 3.55 -6.20 6.19
CA THR A 67 3.77 -5.27 5.08
C THR A 67 4.81 -5.77 4.07
N ALA A 68 5.51 -6.86 4.39
CA ALA A 68 6.50 -7.43 3.49
C ALA A 68 5.84 -7.86 2.17
N GLY A 69 6.40 -7.44 1.05
CA GLY A 69 5.85 -7.76 -0.27
C GLY A 69 6.63 -7.11 -1.41
N GLN A 70 6.46 -7.67 -2.60
CA GLN A 70 6.83 -7.06 -3.86
C GLN A 70 5.62 -6.21 -4.33
N PRO A 71 5.71 -4.86 -4.36
CA PRO A 71 4.52 -4.01 -4.59
C PRO A 71 4.34 -3.54 -6.04
N GLY A 72 5.22 -3.92 -6.96
CA GLY A 72 5.24 -3.40 -8.33
C GLY A 72 4.49 -4.28 -9.31
N VAL A 73 3.36 -3.80 -9.85
CA VAL A 73 2.57 -4.52 -10.87
C VAL A 73 3.40 -4.80 -12.13
N PRO A 74 4.09 -3.81 -12.78
CA PRO A 74 4.92 -4.09 -13.96
C PRO A 74 6.08 -5.05 -13.66
N LEU A 75 6.65 -4.98 -12.46
CA LEU A 75 7.73 -5.88 -12.05
C LEU A 75 7.24 -7.32 -11.92
N SER A 76 6.05 -7.55 -11.36
CA SER A 76 5.49 -8.90 -11.19
C SER A 76 5.38 -9.68 -12.51
N VAL A 77 5.08 -8.99 -13.61
CA VAL A 77 5.02 -9.60 -14.94
C VAL A 77 6.41 -10.10 -15.40
N ARG A 78 7.46 -9.37 -15.04
CA ARG A 78 8.85 -9.73 -15.39
C ARG A 78 9.43 -10.84 -14.49
N ILE A 79 9.01 -10.88 -13.21
CA ILE A 79 9.55 -11.81 -12.22
C ILE A 79 8.44 -12.57 -11.47
N PRO A 80 7.51 -13.27 -12.16
CA PRO A 80 6.30 -13.83 -11.51
C PRO A 80 6.61 -14.88 -10.42
N LYS A 81 7.68 -15.65 -10.55
CA LYS A 81 8.08 -16.62 -9.52
C LYS A 81 8.58 -15.93 -8.25
N GLU A 82 9.37 -14.88 -8.38
CA GLU A 82 9.88 -14.10 -7.26
C GLU A 82 8.71 -13.36 -6.56
N ASP A 83 7.82 -12.75 -7.35
CA ASP A 83 6.59 -12.12 -6.87
C ASP A 83 5.75 -13.08 -6.03
N PHE A 84 5.47 -14.29 -6.56
CA PHE A 84 4.73 -15.33 -5.83
C PHE A 84 5.45 -15.75 -4.55
N SER A 85 6.76 -15.98 -4.63
CA SER A 85 7.54 -16.43 -3.47
C SER A 85 7.52 -15.41 -2.33
N ILE A 86 7.55 -14.12 -2.64
CA ILE A 86 7.51 -13.04 -1.63
C ILE A 86 6.09 -12.85 -1.10
N ASN A 87 5.12 -12.64 -2.00
CA ASN A 87 3.78 -12.20 -1.64
C ASN A 87 2.88 -13.33 -1.12
N ALA A 88 2.92 -14.50 -1.75
CA ALA A 88 2.08 -15.63 -1.39
C ALA A 88 2.76 -16.56 -0.38
N PHE A 89 3.91 -17.13 -0.74
CA PHE A 89 4.62 -18.09 0.11
C PHE A 89 5.15 -17.42 1.38
N GLY A 90 5.74 -16.22 1.28
CA GLY A 90 6.19 -15.47 2.45
C GLY A 90 5.07 -15.15 3.43
N THR A 91 3.86 -14.82 2.94
CA THR A 91 2.68 -14.62 3.79
C THR A 91 2.26 -15.90 4.49
N LEU A 92 2.23 -17.03 3.77
CA LEU A 92 1.91 -18.34 4.35
C LEU A 92 2.89 -18.72 5.46
N ASN A 93 4.20 -18.52 5.24
CA ASN A 93 5.22 -18.79 6.26
C ASN A 93 4.98 -17.97 7.54
N VAL A 94 4.67 -16.67 7.40
CA VAL A 94 4.40 -15.84 8.59
C VAL A 94 3.16 -16.32 9.32
N LEU A 95 2.08 -16.64 8.61
CA LEU A 95 0.85 -17.18 9.20
C LEU A 95 1.11 -18.49 9.93
N GLU A 96 1.88 -19.40 9.32
CA GLU A 96 2.17 -20.72 9.90
C GLU A 96 3.08 -20.62 11.12
N CYS A 97 4.12 -19.78 11.06
CA CYS A 97 4.98 -19.53 12.23
C CYS A 97 4.17 -18.92 13.40
N LEU A 98 3.26 -17.99 13.14
CA LEU A 98 2.39 -17.42 14.17
C LEU A 98 1.42 -18.47 14.74
N ARG A 99 0.77 -19.25 13.89
CA ARG A 99 -0.16 -20.30 14.33
C ARG A 99 0.50 -21.28 15.28
N GLN A 100 1.74 -21.65 15.02
CA GLN A 100 2.48 -22.64 15.82
C GLN A 100 3.09 -22.05 17.11
N ASN A 101 3.46 -20.76 17.11
CA ASN A 101 4.25 -20.19 18.21
C ASN A 101 3.55 -19.05 18.96
N CYS A 102 2.64 -18.31 18.31
CA CYS A 102 1.96 -17.13 18.85
C CYS A 102 0.51 -17.03 18.33
N SER A 103 -0.28 -18.10 18.50
CA SER A 103 -1.64 -18.21 17.94
C SER A 103 -2.61 -17.11 18.39
N ASP A 104 -2.38 -16.49 19.55
CA ASP A 104 -3.20 -15.40 20.10
C ASP A 104 -2.85 -14.04 19.49
N ALA A 105 -1.73 -13.94 18.75
CA ALA A 105 -1.32 -12.70 18.11
C ALA A 105 -2.32 -12.26 17.04
N THR A 106 -2.60 -10.96 16.99
CA THR A 106 -3.40 -10.38 15.91
C THR A 106 -2.56 -10.30 14.63
N PHE A 107 -3.05 -10.87 13.53
CA PHE A 107 -2.41 -10.76 12.24
C PHE A 107 -3.13 -9.77 11.32
N VAL A 108 -2.45 -8.70 10.91
CA VAL A 108 -2.94 -7.69 9.97
C VAL A 108 -2.21 -7.83 8.64
N TYR A 109 -2.94 -8.21 7.61
CA TYR A 109 -2.41 -8.35 6.26
C TYR A 109 -2.64 -7.09 5.42
N CYS A 110 -1.56 -6.53 4.90
CA CYS A 110 -1.60 -5.43 3.95
C CYS A 110 -1.90 -5.97 2.53
N SER A 111 -3.18 -6.22 2.25
CA SER A 111 -3.70 -6.63 0.96
C SER A 111 -3.78 -5.44 -0.02
N THR A 112 -4.42 -5.60 -1.15
CA THR A 112 -4.49 -4.61 -2.22
C THR A 112 -5.84 -4.61 -2.92
N ASN A 113 -6.23 -3.48 -3.49
CA ASN A 113 -7.36 -3.37 -4.40
C ASN A 113 -7.20 -4.21 -5.68
N LYS A 114 -5.98 -4.61 -6.03
CA LYS A 114 -5.71 -5.43 -7.22
C LYS A 114 -6.25 -6.87 -7.12
N VAL A 115 -6.72 -7.28 -5.94
CA VAL A 115 -7.45 -8.56 -5.77
C VAL A 115 -8.77 -8.58 -6.54
N TYR A 116 -9.38 -7.44 -6.83
CA TYR A 116 -10.61 -7.34 -7.63
C TYR A 116 -10.35 -7.46 -9.15
N GLY A 117 -9.09 -7.39 -9.56
CA GLY A 117 -8.69 -7.51 -10.95
C GLY A 117 -9.38 -6.48 -11.86
N GLU A 118 -9.64 -6.91 -13.10
CA GLU A 118 -10.30 -6.11 -14.13
C GLU A 118 -11.85 -6.06 -13.97
N ASN A 119 -12.43 -6.71 -12.95
CA ASN A 119 -13.84 -6.56 -12.65
C ASN A 119 -14.21 -5.11 -12.33
N VAL A 120 -13.27 -4.33 -11.79
CA VAL A 120 -13.45 -2.90 -11.55
C VAL A 120 -13.70 -2.13 -12.86
N ASP A 121 -13.06 -2.54 -13.95
CA ASP A 121 -13.20 -1.88 -15.26
C ASP A 121 -14.55 -2.16 -15.96
N LYS A 122 -15.35 -3.09 -15.41
CA LYS A 122 -16.72 -3.35 -15.87
C LYS A 122 -17.73 -2.34 -15.33
N ILE A 123 -17.37 -1.53 -14.33
CA ILE A 123 -18.21 -0.45 -13.81
C ILE A 123 -18.30 0.63 -14.88
N PRO A 124 -19.53 1.05 -15.30
CA PRO A 124 -19.67 2.12 -16.27
C PRO A 124 -19.00 3.41 -15.81
N LEU A 125 -18.38 4.11 -16.75
CA LEU A 125 -17.65 5.34 -16.50
C LEU A 125 -18.26 6.51 -17.29
N GLU A 126 -18.20 7.70 -16.69
CA GLU A 126 -18.41 8.96 -17.37
C GLU A 126 -17.08 9.71 -17.45
N GLU A 127 -16.74 10.22 -18.63
CA GLU A 127 -15.54 11.05 -18.83
C GLU A 127 -15.90 12.52 -18.65
N LYS A 128 -15.22 13.18 -17.72
CA LYS A 128 -15.30 14.63 -17.51
C LYS A 128 -14.06 15.32 -18.09
N GLU A 129 -13.98 16.63 -17.95
CA GLU A 129 -12.87 17.42 -18.47
C GLU A 129 -11.51 17.00 -17.91
N THR A 130 -11.38 16.80 -16.58
CA THR A 130 -10.14 16.47 -15.89
C THR A 130 -10.08 15.06 -15.32
N ARG A 131 -11.19 14.31 -15.29
CA ARG A 131 -11.27 12.99 -14.63
C ARG A 131 -12.29 12.06 -15.24
N TYR A 132 -12.13 10.76 -14.96
CA TYR A 132 -13.20 9.79 -15.05
C TYR A 132 -13.94 9.69 -13.71
N ILE A 133 -15.25 9.37 -13.76
CA ILE A 133 -16.06 9.05 -12.58
C ILE A 133 -16.82 7.75 -12.80
N PHE A 134 -17.10 7.01 -11.73
CA PHE A 134 -18.01 5.89 -11.77
C PHE A 134 -19.44 6.38 -12.02
N ASN A 135 -20.20 5.64 -12.83
CA ASN A 135 -21.61 5.87 -13.04
C ASN A 135 -22.43 4.81 -12.26
N GLY A 136 -23.26 5.27 -11.32
CA GLY A 136 -24.17 4.42 -10.55
C GLY A 136 -23.63 3.82 -9.26
N VAL A 137 -22.33 4.04 -8.94
CA VAL A 137 -21.73 3.64 -7.66
C VAL A 137 -20.72 4.67 -7.21
N ASP A 138 -20.51 4.80 -5.89
CA ASP A 138 -19.55 5.74 -5.31
C ASP A 138 -18.15 5.09 -5.10
N GLY A 139 -18.10 3.76 -5.09
CA GLY A 139 -16.85 3.03 -4.89
C GLY A 139 -17.01 1.52 -5.02
N VAL A 140 -15.89 0.83 -5.00
CA VAL A 140 -15.78 -0.64 -5.04
C VAL A 140 -15.91 -1.18 -3.62
N SER A 141 -16.93 -2.00 -3.37
CA SER A 141 -17.14 -2.67 -2.08
C SER A 141 -16.42 -4.02 -2.01
N GLU A 142 -16.30 -4.59 -0.79
CA GLU A 142 -15.75 -5.92 -0.56
C GLU A 142 -16.57 -7.05 -1.21
N ASN A 143 -17.79 -6.75 -1.62
CA ASN A 143 -18.66 -7.69 -2.35
C ASN A 143 -18.38 -7.77 -3.86
N MET A 144 -17.45 -6.95 -4.37
CA MET A 144 -17.02 -7.03 -5.77
C MET A 144 -16.51 -8.43 -6.07
N PRO A 145 -17.01 -9.10 -7.13
CA PRO A 145 -16.49 -10.40 -7.54
C PRO A 145 -14.99 -10.37 -7.83
N ILE A 146 -14.30 -11.44 -7.45
CA ILE A 146 -12.87 -11.60 -7.63
C ILE A 146 -12.57 -12.58 -8.78
N ASP A 147 -13.46 -13.53 -9.03
CA ASP A 147 -13.30 -14.56 -10.04
C ASP A 147 -13.56 -14.06 -11.47
N HIS A 148 -13.14 -14.86 -12.45
CA HIS A 148 -13.36 -14.67 -13.89
C HIS A 148 -12.86 -13.32 -14.42
N THR A 149 -11.65 -12.93 -13.98
CA THR A 149 -11.02 -11.65 -14.34
C THR A 149 -9.50 -11.75 -14.34
N GLY A 150 -8.84 -10.83 -15.03
CA GLY A 150 -7.38 -10.70 -15.02
C GLY A 150 -6.91 -10.00 -13.75
N HIS A 151 -5.87 -10.56 -13.08
CA HIS A 151 -5.35 -9.99 -11.82
C HIS A 151 -3.93 -9.46 -11.94
N THR A 152 -3.20 -9.77 -13.00
CA THR A 152 -1.74 -9.72 -13.05
C THR A 152 -1.09 -10.68 -12.02
N PRO A 153 0.18 -11.07 -12.18
CA PRO A 153 0.88 -11.89 -11.17
C PRO A 153 0.86 -11.26 -9.77
N TYR A 154 1.03 -9.92 -9.68
CA TYR A 154 0.95 -9.18 -8.42
C TYR A 154 -0.41 -9.32 -7.73
N GLY A 155 -1.49 -9.05 -8.44
CA GLY A 155 -2.85 -9.18 -7.89
C GLY A 155 -3.14 -10.60 -7.43
N ALA A 156 -2.75 -11.59 -8.24
CA ALA A 156 -2.92 -13.01 -7.93
C ALA A 156 -2.12 -13.42 -6.68
N SER A 157 -0.84 -13.09 -6.59
CA SER A 157 0.00 -13.44 -5.43
C SER A 157 -0.46 -12.77 -4.14
N LYS A 158 -0.89 -11.50 -4.21
CA LYS A 158 -1.47 -10.79 -3.07
C LYS A 158 -2.82 -11.38 -2.66
N TYR A 159 -3.63 -11.84 -3.63
CA TYR A 159 -4.90 -12.48 -3.34
C TYR A 159 -4.73 -13.84 -2.66
N VAL A 160 -3.71 -14.62 -3.02
CA VAL A 160 -3.37 -15.84 -2.27
C VAL A 160 -3.11 -15.52 -0.79
N GLY A 161 -2.31 -14.50 -0.48
CA GLY A 161 -2.08 -14.07 0.90
C GLY A 161 -3.36 -13.59 1.60
N ASP A 162 -4.23 -12.88 0.90
CA ASP A 162 -5.55 -12.43 1.38
C ASP A 162 -6.44 -13.63 1.75
N LEU A 163 -6.55 -14.63 0.87
CA LEU A 163 -7.31 -15.86 1.10
C LEU A 163 -6.78 -16.65 2.30
N TYR A 164 -5.46 -16.89 2.36
CA TYR A 164 -4.87 -17.63 3.48
C TYR A 164 -5.06 -16.89 4.81
N THR A 165 -4.97 -15.57 4.82
CA THR A 165 -5.26 -14.77 6.02
C THR A 165 -6.70 -14.98 6.51
N GLN A 166 -7.67 -15.03 5.61
CA GLN A 166 -9.08 -15.30 5.95
C GLN A 166 -9.25 -16.75 6.45
N GLU A 167 -8.65 -17.73 5.76
CA GLU A 167 -8.75 -19.15 6.14
C GLU A 167 -8.11 -19.42 7.51
N TYR A 168 -6.98 -18.79 7.84
CA TYR A 168 -6.35 -18.92 9.15
C TYR A 168 -7.24 -18.35 10.27
N GLY A 169 -7.94 -17.25 10.00
CA GLY A 169 -8.94 -16.72 10.92
C GLY A 169 -10.13 -17.67 11.10
N ARG A 170 -10.66 -18.23 10.00
CA ARG A 170 -11.84 -19.07 10.01
C ARG A 170 -11.60 -20.47 10.57
N ILE A 171 -10.50 -21.13 10.16
CA ILE A 171 -10.23 -22.53 10.49
C ILE A 171 -9.50 -22.67 11.83
N TYR A 172 -8.51 -21.82 12.08
CA TYR A 172 -7.67 -21.90 13.28
C TYR A 172 -8.08 -20.92 14.38
N GLY A 173 -9.09 -20.07 14.15
CA GLY A 173 -9.58 -19.12 15.14
C GLY A 173 -8.63 -17.97 15.46
N MET A 174 -7.58 -17.76 14.64
CA MET A 174 -6.66 -16.65 14.81
C MET A 174 -7.36 -15.31 14.57
N LYS A 175 -6.94 -14.27 15.26
CA LYS A 175 -7.43 -12.92 15.00
C LYS A 175 -6.74 -12.33 13.78
N THR A 176 -7.44 -12.26 12.64
CA THR A 176 -6.86 -11.85 11.36
C THR A 176 -7.65 -10.73 10.68
N CYS A 177 -6.97 -9.85 9.95
CA CYS A 177 -7.60 -8.83 9.13
C CYS A 177 -6.87 -8.64 7.80
N CYS A 178 -7.61 -8.63 6.70
CA CYS A 178 -7.12 -8.19 5.40
C CYS A 178 -7.56 -6.75 5.16
N PHE A 179 -6.60 -5.83 5.01
CA PHE A 179 -6.87 -4.50 4.52
C PHE A 179 -6.54 -4.42 3.02
N ARG A 180 -7.58 -4.38 2.18
CA ARG A 180 -7.46 -4.19 0.73
C ARG A 180 -7.26 -2.72 0.45
N MET A 181 -5.99 -2.34 0.33
CA MET A 181 -5.56 -0.95 0.26
C MET A 181 -5.60 -0.41 -1.17
N SER A 182 -5.98 0.86 -1.30
CA SER A 182 -5.89 1.64 -2.51
C SER A 182 -4.54 2.38 -2.62
N CYS A 183 -4.55 3.65 -2.98
CA CYS A 183 -3.36 4.46 -3.21
C CYS A 183 -2.80 5.04 -1.90
N ILE A 184 -1.91 4.30 -1.24
CA ILE A 184 -1.27 4.73 0.00
C ILE A 184 -0.03 5.56 -0.31
N TYR A 185 0.09 6.72 0.38
CA TYR A 185 1.24 7.60 0.26
C TYR A 185 1.60 8.25 1.60
N GLY A 186 2.81 8.80 1.71
CA GLY A 186 3.20 9.46 2.95
C GLY A 186 4.65 9.90 2.98
N ARG A 187 5.06 10.49 4.11
CA ARG A 187 6.45 10.88 4.35
C ARG A 187 7.38 9.69 4.24
N ARG A 188 8.61 9.91 3.83
CA ARG A 188 9.66 8.89 3.66
C ARG A 188 9.35 7.83 2.59
N GLN A 189 8.39 8.13 1.71
CA GLN A 189 8.16 7.33 0.52
C GLN A 189 9.10 7.79 -0.60
N PHE A 190 10.04 6.94 -0.97
CA PHE A 190 10.93 7.17 -2.11
C PHE A 190 10.25 6.61 -3.37
N GLY A 191 9.42 7.45 -3.98
CA GLY A 191 8.72 7.09 -5.22
C GLY A 191 9.64 7.11 -6.44
N PHE A 192 9.33 6.27 -7.40
CA PHE A 192 9.90 6.29 -8.74
C PHE A 192 8.81 5.87 -9.75
N GLU A 193 9.11 5.96 -11.04
CA GLU A 193 8.09 5.84 -12.10
C GLU A 193 7.20 4.59 -12.01
N ASP A 194 7.78 3.44 -11.66
CA ASP A 194 7.05 2.17 -11.61
C ASP A 194 6.39 1.86 -10.24
N GLN A 195 6.69 2.66 -9.20
CA GLN A 195 6.13 2.39 -7.86
C GLN A 195 6.09 3.65 -7.00
N GLY A 196 4.88 3.96 -6.49
CA GLY A 196 4.65 5.12 -5.63
C GLY A 196 4.60 6.44 -6.41
N TRP A 197 3.76 6.47 -7.45
CA TRP A 197 3.62 7.60 -8.39
C TRP A 197 3.39 8.95 -7.69
N VAL A 198 2.64 8.98 -6.58
CA VAL A 198 2.41 10.21 -5.81
C VAL A 198 3.71 10.82 -5.31
N ALA A 199 4.54 10.02 -4.66
CA ALA A 199 5.84 10.47 -4.17
C ALA A 199 6.80 10.77 -5.34
N TRP A 200 6.74 9.98 -6.41
CA TRP A 200 7.54 10.23 -7.61
C TRP A 200 7.24 11.60 -8.23
N PHE A 201 5.97 11.93 -8.43
CA PHE A 201 5.60 13.20 -9.03
C PHE A 201 5.92 14.39 -8.12
N VAL A 202 5.76 14.26 -6.81
CA VAL A 202 6.22 15.28 -5.85
C VAL A 202 7.73 15.47 -5.94
N ILE A 203 8.52 14.40 -5.94
CA ILE A 203 9.99 14.47 -6.02
C ILE A 203 10.40 15.07 -7.38
N ALA A 204 9.81 14.61 -8.48
CA ALA A 204 10.10 15.10 -9.82
C ALA A 204 9.80 16.58 -9.97
N SER A 205 8.66 17.04 -9.43
CA SER A 205 8.28 18.46 -9.46
C SER A 205 9.26 19.38 -8.70
N LEU A 206 9.78 18.88 -7.55
CA LEU A 206 10.76 19.63 -6.75
C LEU A 206 12.17 19.66 -7.37
N LEU A 207 12.47 18.70 -8.24
CA LEU A 207 13.76 18.57 -8.90
C LEU A 207 13.74 18.99 -10.38
N ASN A 208 12.61 19.46 -10.88
CA ASN A 208 12.37 19.78 -12.30
C ASN A 208 12.73 18.60 -13.23
N LYS A 209 12.42 17.37 -12.81
CA LYS A 209 12.61 16.17 -13.63
C LYS A 209 11.40 15.95 -14.54
N PRO A 210 11.61 15.49 -15.80
CA PRO A 210 10.49 15.13 -16.67
C PRO A 210 9.73 13.95 -16.11
N ILE A 211 8.42 13.86 -16.39
CA ILE A 211 7.54 12.78 -15.98
C ILE A 211 6.82 12.17 -17.17
N ASN A 212 6.59 10.86 -17.10
CA ASN A 212 5.74 10.16 -18.05
C ASN A 212 4.33 9.99 -17.45
N ILE A 213 3.33 10.35 -18.24
CA ILE A 213 1.91 10.12 -17.95
C ILE A 213 1.45 8.96 -18.81
N PHE A 214 1.13 7.84 -18.19
CA PHE A 214 0.59 6.68 -18.90
C PHE A 214 -0.93 6.83 -19.02
N GLY A 215 -1.46 6.78 -20.26
CA GLY A 215 -2.83 7.14 -20.57
C GLY A 215 -3.01 8.65 -20.77
N ASN A 216 -4.23 9.15 -20.53
CA ASN A 216 -4.60 10.56 -20.78
C ASN A 216 -4.58 11.46 -19.53
N GLY A 217 -4.15 10.93 -18.38
CA GLY A 217 -4.07 11.70 -17.13
C GLY A 217 -5.39 11.86 -16.37
N LYS A 218 -6.52 11.40 -16.92
CA LYS A 218 -7.86 11.48 -16.29
C LYS A 218 -8.16 10.33 -15.33
N GLN A 219 -7.26 9.35 -15.21
CA GLN A 219 -7.42 8.22 -14.30
C GLN A 219 -7.48 8.69 -12.85
N VAL A 220 -8.43 8.13 -12.09
CA VAL A 220 -8.73 8.56 -10.71
C VAL A 220 -8.33 7.48 -9.70
N ARG A 221 -7.76 7.93 -8.60
CA ARG A 221 -7.48 7.12 -7.41
C ARG A 221 -8.00 7.83 -6.16
N ASP A 222 -8.46 7.04 -5.21
CA ASP A 222 -8.71 7.51 -3.85
C ASP A 222 -7.40 7.43 -3.04
N MET A 223 -7.03 8.58 -2.49
CA MET A 223 -5.74 8.82 -1.89
C MET A 223 -5.79 8.66 -0.37
N LEU A 224 -4.96 7.79 0.21
CA LEU A 224 -4.93 7.57 1.65
C LEU A 224 -3.54 7.84 2.23
N PHE A 225 -3.48 8.80 3.18
CA PHE A 225 -2.22 9.10 3.85
C PHE A 225 -1.86 8.03 4.88
N ALA A 226 -0.58 7.66 4.95
CA ALA A 226 -0.09 6.53 5.76
C ALA A 226 -0.45 6.63 7.25
N ASP A 227 -0.55 7.84 7.81
CA ASP A 227 -0.95 8.03 9.21
C ASP A 227 -2.38 7.54 9.48
N ASP A 228 -3.30 7.66 8.51
CA ASP A 228 -4.66 7.14 8.63
C ASP A 228 -4.72 5.62 8.44
N VAL A 229 -3.84 5.03 7.62
CA VAL A 229 -3.68 3.57 7.52
C VAL A 229 -3.30 2.97 8.88
N VAL A 230 -2.31 3.56 9.54
CA VAL A 230 -1.85 3.09 10.87
C VAL A 230 -2.96 3.15 11.90
N LYS A 231 -3.86 4.14 11.83
CA LYS A 231 -5.05 4.21 12.71
C LYS A 231 -6.01 3.04 12.45
N ALA A 232 -6.22 2.64 11.18
CA ALA A 232 -7.06 1.49 10.87
C ALA A 232 -6.49 0.21 11.49
N TYR A 233 -5.18 0.00 11.40
CA TYR A 233 -4.51 -1.13 12.05
C TYR A 233 -4.71 -1.12 13.57
N ASP A 234 -4.46 0.02 14.21
CA ASP A 234 -4.59 0.17 15.66
C ASP A 234 -6.03 -0.11 16.15
N LEU A 235 -7.02 0.39 15.41
CA LEU A 235 -8.44 0.15 15.70
C LEU A 235 -8.80 -1.33 15.59
N PHE A 236 -8.34 -2.03 14.54
CA PHE A 236 -8.62 -3.46 14.43
C PHE A 236 -7.90 -4.25 15.53
N ILE A 237 -6.61 -4.00 15.77
CA ILE A 237 -5.84 -4.68 16.83
C ILE A 237 -6.54 -4.58 18.19
N LYS A 238 -7.10 -3.41 18.51
CA LYS A 238 -7.80 -3.14 19.78
C LYS A 238 -9.27 -3.59 19.79
N SER A 239 -9.84 -3.90 18.63
CA SER A 239 -11.25 -4.30 18.52
C SER A 239 -11.49 -5.71 19.06
N ARG A 240 -12.78 -6.06 19.25
CA ARG A 240 -13.23 -7.43 19.54
C ARG A 240 -13.50 -8.27 18.29
N LEU A 241 -13.33 -7.69 17.10
CA LEU A 241 -13.49 -8.41 15.84
C LEU A 241 -12.41 -9.48 15.73
N LYS A 242 -12.77 -10.65 15.23
CA LYS A 242 -11.83 -11.79 15.15
C LYS A 242 -11.20 -11.93 13.76
N HIS A 243 -12.02 -11.92 12.71
CA HIS A 243 -11.53 -12.01 11.33
C HIS A 243 -12.39 -11.13 10.44
N GLU A 244 -11.74 -10.28 9.66
CA GLU A 244 -12.41 -9.33 8.78
C GLU A 244 -11.61 -9.06 7.50
N VAL A 245 -12.33 -8.61 6.48
CA VAL A 245 -11.78 -8.03 5.27
C VAL A 245 -12.35 -6.64 5.11
N PHE A 246 -11.49 -5.65 4.95
CA PHE A 246 -11.90 -4.25 4.75
C PHE A 246 -11.22 -3.64 3.53
N ASN A 247 -11.97 -2.91 2.74
CA ASN A 247 -11.39 -1.92 1.86
C ASN A 247 -10.96 -0.71 2.68
N ILE A 248 -9.75 -0.22 2.45
CA ILE A 248 -9.29 1.06 2.97
C ILE A 248 -8.64 1.89 1.87
N GLY A 249 -9.07 3.13 1.79
CA GLY A 249 -8.62 4.12 0.82
C GLY A 249 -9.04 5.50 1.27
N GLY A 250 -8.88 6.48 0.40
CA GLY A 250 -9.40 7.82 0.63
C GLY A 250 -10.92 7.90 0.61
N GLY A 251 -11.57 6.89 0.02
CA GLY A 251 -12.99 6.89 -0.24
C GLY A 251 -13.40 7.97 -1.27
N PRO A 252 -14.71 8.16 -1.50
CA PRO A 252 -15.19 9.13 -2.49
C PRO A 252 -14.73 10.57 -2.26
N GLU A 253 -14.54 10.96 -0.99
CA GLU A 253 -14.17 12.33 -0.60
C GLU A 253 -12.70 12.68 -0.86
N ASN A 254 -11.80 11.70 -0.95
CA ASN A 254 -10.37 11.89 -1.14
C ASN A 254 -9.89 11.36 -2.49
N THR A 255 -10.63 11.63 -3.56
CA THR A 255 -10.28 11.24 -4.92
C THR A 255 -9.52 12.32 -5.66
N ILE A 256 -8.63 11.92 -6.56
CA ILE A 256 -7.93 12.83 -7.46
C ILE A 256 -7.55 12.13 -8.78
N SER A 257 -7.62 12.86 -9.89
CA SER A 257 -7.02 12.43 -11.15
C SER A 257 -5.55 12.83 -11.23
N LEU A 258 -4.79 12.26 -12.18
CA LEU A 258 -3.42 12.71 -12.39
C LEU A 258 -3.35 14.17 -12.85
N LEU A 259 -4.25 14.63 -13.71
CA LEU A 259 -4.29 16.03 -14.17
C LEU A 259 -4.50 16.99 -12.99
N GLU A 260 -5.49 16.70 -12.14
CA GLU A 260 -5.77 17.50 -10.94
C GLU A 260 -4.63 17.49 -9.93
N PHE A 261 -3.93 16.35 -9.81
CA PHE A 261 -2.75 16.23 -8.97
C PHE A 261 -1.60 17.12 -9.50
N LEU A 262 -1.38 17.12 -10.80
CA LEU A 262 -0.38 17.96 -11.45
C LEU A 262 -0.68 19.46 -11.29
N ASP A 263 -1.96 19.85 -11.34
CA ASP A 263 -2.38 21.23 -11.07
C ASP A 263 -2.05 21.66 -9.64
N ILE A 264 -2.29 20.77 -8.65
CA ILE A 264 -1.87 21.03 -7.26
C ILE A 264 -0.35 21.18 -7.15
N LEU A 265 0.43 20.33 -7.83
CA LEU A 265 1.88 20.44 -7.79
C LEU A 265 2.37 21.75 -8.44
N LYS A 266 1.79 22.13 -9.56
CA LYS A 266 2.09 23.41 -10.21
C LYS A 266 1.76 24.60 -9.32
N GLU A 267 0.57 24.61 -8.69
CA GLU A 267 0.15 25.63 -7.71
C GLU A 267 1.18 25.77 -6.57
N LYS A 268 1.67 24.65 -6.03
CA LYS A 268 2.55 24.62 -4.86
C LYS A 268 4.03 24.85 -5.15
N THR A 269 4.49 24.55 -6.34
CA THR A 269 5.91 24.68 -6.73
C THR A 269 6.19 25.87 -7.62
N GLY A 270 5.20 26.39 -8.34
CA GLY A 270 5.36 27.34 -9.43
C GLY A 270 6.02 26.77 -10.68
N ASN A 271 6.37 25.48 -10.69
CA ASN A 271 7.09 24.84 -11.78
C ASN A 271 6.12 24.26 -12.81
N ASN A 272 6.41 24.49 -14.10
CA ASN A 272 5.83 23.70 -15.16
C ASN A 272 6.70 22.45 -15.37
N MET A 273 6.12 21.26 -15.15
CA MET A 273 6.84 20.01 -15.38
C MET A 273 6.78 19.60 -16.85
N ASP A 274 7.90 19.15 -17.40
CA ASP A 274 7.92 18.50 -18.69
C ASP A 274 7.19 17.18 -18.62
N MET A 275 6.08 17.05 -19.37
CA MET A 275 5.22 15.87 -19.36
C MET A 275 5.23 15.21 -20.73
N THR A 276 5.41 13.88 -20.73
CA THR A 276 5.26 13.05 -21.93
C THR A 276 4.13 12.06 -21.73
N PHE A 277 3.12 12.08 -22.59
CA PHE A 277 2.04 11.10 -22.58
C PHE A 277 2.49 9.83 -23.29
N LYS A 278 2.22 8.69 -22.68
CA LYS A 278 2.55 7.32 -23.13
C LYS A 278 1.29 6.49 -23.23
N ASP A 279 1.36 5.36 -23.92
CA ASP A 279 0.28 4.38 -23.96
C ASP A 279 -0.11 3.90 -22.55
N TRP A 280 -1.36 3.46 -22.38
CA TRP A 280 -1.85 2.89 -21.15
C TRP A 280 -1.00 1.68 -20.72
N ARG A 281 -0.70 1.60 -19.43
CA ARG A 281 -0.10 0.39 -18.86
C ARG A 281 -1.14 -0.74 -18.84
N PRO A 282 -0.72 -1.99 -19.09
CA PRO A 282 -1.61 -3.13 -18.92
C PRO A 282 -2.23 -3.17 -17.51
N SER A 283 -3.54 -3.44 -17.44
CA SER A 283 -4.30 -3.52 -16.18
C SER A 283 -4.28 -2.25 -15.31
N ASP A 284 -4.01 -1.08 -15.92
CA ASP A 284 -4.16 0.20 -15.22
C ASP A 284 -5.61 0.67 -15.31
N GLN A 285 -6.30 0.64 -14.17
CA GLN A 285 -7.71 0.99 -14.04
C GLN A 285 -7.92 2.49 -14.30
N LYS A 286 -8.94 2.85 -15.08
CA LYS A 286 -9.31 4.27 -15.27
C LYS A 286 -9.81 4.91 -13.98
N VAL A 287 -10.55 4.18 -13.17
CA VAL A 287 -11.02 4.63 -11.86
C VAL A 287 -10.85 3.51 -10.85
N TYR A 288 -10.33 3.83 -9.69
CA TYR A 288 -10.49 3.02 -8.49
C TYR A 288 -10.78 3.91 -7.29
N ILE A 289 -11.87 3.63 -6.62
CA ILE A 289 -12.32 4.30 -5.41
C ILE A 289 -12.81 3.22 -4.45
N SER A 290 -12.29 3.18 -3.23
CA SER A 290 -12.72 2.25 -2.19
C SER A 290 -14.07 2.68 -1.63
N ASP A 291 -15.06 1.79 -1.59
CA ASP A 291 -16.17 1.91 -0.66
C ASP A 291 -15.64 1.56 0.74
N ILE A 292 -15.61 2.54 1.63
CA ILE A 292 -15.11 2.43 3.00
C ILE A 292 -16.26 2.31 4.04
N SER A 293 -17.48 2.09 3.60
CA SER A 293 -18.67 2.04 4.48
C SER A 293 -18.55 0.95 5.53
N LYS A 294 -18.07 -0.25 5.15
CA LYS A 294 -17.90 -1.37 6.06
C LYS A 294 -16.89 -1.10 7.17
N VAL A 295 -15.73 -0.55 6.85
CA VAL A 295 -14.71 -0.24 7.86
C VAL A 295 -15.17 0.90 8.77
N LYS A 296 -15.91 1.88 8.23
CA LYS A 296 -16.51 2.96 9.00
C LYS A 296 -17.56 2.43 9.98
N GLU A 297 -18.45 1.56 9.53
CA GLU A 297 -19.49 0.94 10.39
C GLU A 297 -18.86 0.08 11.50
N LYS A 298 -17.93 -0.81 11.16
CA LYS A 298 -17.41 -1.81 12.09
C LYS A 298 -16.30 -1.31 13.03
N LEU A 299 -15.46 -0.39 12.56
CA LEU A 299 -14.32 0.13 13.31
C LEU A 299 -14.43 1.61 13.68
N GLY A 300 -15.45 2.33 13.20
CA GLY A 300 -15.55 3.78 13.37
C GLY A 300 -14.40 4.53 12.67
N TRP A 301 -13.75 3.88 11.68
CA TRP A 301 -12.61 4.46 10.98
C TRP A 301 -13.05 5.22 9.73
N GLU A 302 -12.44 6.36 9.52
CA GLU A 302 -12.49 7.12 8.27
C GLU A 302 -11.19 7.92 8.10
N PRO A 303 -10.77 8.24 6.86
CA PRO A 303 -9.60 9.08 6.63
C PRO A 303 -9.82 10.48 7.18
N LYS A 304 -8.80 11.04 7.85
CA LYS A 304 -8.84 12.39 8.44
C LYS A 304 -7.96 13.37 7.71
N ILE A 305 -7.00 12.88 6.93
CA ILE A 305 -6.05 13.71 6.21
C ILE A 305 -6.53 13.84 4.77
N SER A 306 -6.91 15.06 4.38
CA SER A 306 -7.33 15.35 3.01
C SER A 306 -6.17 15.19 2.01
N VAL A 307 -6.50 15.01 0.73
CA VAL A 307 -5.52 14.91 -0.36
C VAL A 307 -4.53 16.10 -0.32
N ARG A 308 -5.01 17.33 -0.21
CA ARG A 308 -4.17 18.53 -0.17
C ARG A 308 -3.25 18.59 1.05
N GLN A 309 -3.74 18.18 2.23
CA GLN A 309 -2.93 18.12 3.45
C GLN A 309 -1.84 17.06 3.35
N GLY A 310 -2.17 15.87 2.85
CA GLY A 310 -1.21 14.78 2.68
C GLY A 310 -0.13 15.10 1.64
N ILE A 311 -0.50 15.70 0.50
CA ILE A 311 0.45 16.18 -0.51
C ILE A 311 1.39 17.22 0.12
N GLN A 312 0.86 18.20 0.89
CA GLN A 312 1.70 19.17 1.56
C GLN A 312 2.70 18.54 2.50
N ALA A 313 2.25 17.62 3.36
CA ALA A 313 3.12 16.91 4.31
C ALA A 313 4.23 16.08 3.63
N LEU A 314 3.93 15.48 2.47
CA LEU A 314 4.92 14.77 1.66
C LEU A 314 5.91 15.74 1.00
N MET A 315 5.41 16.86 0.45
CA MET A 315 6.25 17.90 -0.16
C MET A 315 7.21 18.53 0.85
N ASP A 316 6.73 18.86 2.04
CA ASP A 316 7.56 19.45 3.10
C ASP A 316 8.69 18.52 3.47
N TRP A 317 8.37 17.23 3.70
CA TRP A 317 9.39 16.22 3.96
C TRP A 317 10.38 16.08 2.79
N ALA A 318 9.91 16.08 1.55
CA ALA A 318 10.77 15.94 0.37
C ALA A 318 11.68 17.18 0.17
N LYS A 319 11.19 18.40 0.47
CA LYS A 319 11.99 19.64 0.46
C LYS A 319 13.09 19.62 1.52
N GLU A 320 12.76 19.22 2.75
CA GLU A 320 13.72 19.09 3.86
C GLU A 320 14.81 18.06 3.59
N ASN A 321 14.51 17.06 2.75
CA ASN A 321 15.40 15.93 2.43
C ASN A 321 15.80 15.89 0.95
N LYS A 322 15.84 17.05 0.27
CA LYS A 322 16.06 17.16 -1.18
C LYS A 322 17.34 16.46 -1.64
N ASP A 323 18.38 16.43 -0.82
CA ASP A 323 19.68 15.83 -1.15
C ASP A 323 19.62 14.31 -1.27
N LEU A 324 18.58 13.66 -0.71
CA LEU A 324 18.37 12.22 -0.87
C LEU A 324 17.94 11.81 -2.28
N PHE A 325 17.51 12.76 -3.10
CA PHE A 325 16.91 12.52 -4.42
C PHE A 325 17.76 13.02 -5.59
N LYS A 326 18.91 13.65 -5.28
CA LYS A 326 19.90 14.13 -6.27
C LYS A 326 20.77 13.02 -6.83
#